data_a74e21f7425557cebd54ddf99579d352
#
_entry.id   a74e21f7425557cebd54ddf99579d352
#
_cell.length_a   1.000
_cell.length_b   1.000
_cell.length_c   1.000
_cell.angle_alpha   90.00
_cell.angle_beta   90.00
_cell.angle_gamma   90.00
#
_symmetry.space_group_name_H-M   'P 1'
#
loop_
_entity.id
_entity.type
_entity.pdbx_description
1 polymer ?
#
loop_
_entity_poly.entity_id
_entity_poly.type
_entity_poly.pdbx_seq_one_letter_code
_entity_poly.pdbx_strand_id
1 'polypeptide(L)'
;MESPWVCENLISEYARPCMSLIRSFLRVTAAAVLIASASAQSKPAYEVFAIRYATLPDFPVAELVAGADPARKLDIAMMIWLLRGNGRNILVDSGFYRDHFFSEWKVSDFIKPSDALQPLGVKPDDITDVIITHMHWDHADGMDLFLKARIWIQKDELQYYAGEAWQSKDTHGGIDPDDVLTLVRLNTEGRVGLVDGDGQEIIPGVTCYTGGRHTYASQYVGVNTAAGTVVLASDNMYLYENLEKHVPIAATLDAASNLRAQDRMKQIAANPKLIVPGHDPAVMTKFPLVAPGVVRIQ
;
A
#
# COMPACT_ATOMS: atom_id res chain seq x y z
N MET A 1 -23.55 -64.07 0.49
CA MET A 1 -24.15 -64.70 -0.71
C MET A 1 -23.54 -63.97 -1.89
N GLU A 2 -22.42 -64.41 -2.24
CA GLU A 2 -22.10 -65.26 -3.41
C GLU A 2 -22.03 -64.47 -4.71
N SER A 3 -20.78 -64.33 -5.13
CA SER A 3 -20.28 -64.23 -6.48
C SER A 3 -20.78 -65.43 -7.32
N PRO A 4 -20.39 -65.79 -8.55
CA PRO A 4 -19.31 -65.30 -9.42
C PRO A 4 -19.56 -65.50 -10.93
N TRP A 5 -18.48 -65.63 -11.69
CA TRP A 5 -18.09 -66.39 -12.91
C TRP A 5 -17.78 -65.51 -14.14
N VAL A 6 -16.60 -65.36 -14.63
CA VAL A 6 -15.51 -66.23 -15.13
C VAL A 6 -15.68 -66.64 -16.62
N CYS A 7 -14.62 -66.29 -17.39
CA CYS A 7 -13.97 -67.00 -18.51
C CYS A 7 -14.76 -67.16 -19.82
N GLU A 8 -14.21 -67.32 -20.99
CA GLU A 8 -12.92 -67.78 -21.51
C GLU A 8 -12.78 -67.44 -23.01
N ASN A 9 -11.56 -67.19 -23.38
CA ASN A 9 -10.75 -67.71 -24.53
C ASN A 9 -11.41 -68.22 -25.82
N LEU A 10 -10.71 -67.92 -26.94
CA LEU A 10 -10.05 -68.80 -27.90
C LEU A 10 -9.60 -68.07 -29.17
N ILE A 11 -8.35 -67.87 -29.40
CA ILE A 11 -7.33 -68.48 -30.27
C ILE A 11 -7.81 -68.90 -31.70
N SER A 12 -7.05 -68.45 -32.72
CA SER A 12 -6.51 -69.19 -33.89
C SER A 12 -6.24 -68.24 -35.07
N GLU A 13 -5.08 -67.93 -35.41
CA GLU A 13 -4.01 -68.57 -36.24
C GLU A 13 -4.20 -68.47 -37.76
N TYR A 14 -3.04 -68.20 -38.40
CA TYR A 14 -2.58 -68.38 -39.80
C TYR A 14 -2.98 -67.30 -40.82
N ALA A 15 -2.15 -66.72 -41.68
CA ALA A 15 -0.84 -67.05 -42.28
C ALA A 15 -0.28 -65.82 -43.02
N ARG A 16 1.01 -65.78 -43.20
CA ARG A 16 1.79 -64.91 -44.08
C ARG A 16 1.81 -65.49 -45.53
N PRO A 17 2.48 -64.91 -46.54
CA PRO A 17 2.98 -63.56 -46.82
C PRO A 17 2.71 -63.11 -48.28
N CYS A 18 2.98 -61.86 -48.63
CA CYS A 18 3.68 -61.58 -49.88
C CYS A 18 4.18 -60.13 -49.99
N MET A 19 5.44 -60.03 -50.40
CA MET A 19 6.20 -58.81 -50.67
C MET A 19 5.63 -58.04 -51.87
N SER A 20 5.63 -56.72 -51.83
CA SER A 20 5.96 -55.89 -52.98
C SER A 20 6.23 -54.43 -52.62
N LEU A 21 7.53 -54.05 -52.72
CA LEU A 21 8.08 -52.84 -53.36
C LEU A 21 7.56 -51.43 -52.97
N ILE A 22 8.39 -50.76 -52.21
CA ILE A 22 9.03 -49.44 -52.41
C ILE A 22 8.14 -48.36 -53.08
N ARG A 23 7.84 -47.33 -52.28
CA ARG A 23 8.01 -45.92 -52.68
C ARG A 23 8.17 -45.06 -51.42
N SER A 24 9.40 -44.60 -51.23
CA SER A 24 9.81 -43.58 -50.28
C SER A 24 9.10 -42.26 -50.59
N PHE A 25 8.24 -41.82 -49.72
CA PHE A 25 7.85 -40.42 -49.62
C PHE A 25 8.37 -39.86 -48.31
N LEU A 26 9.48 -39.13 -48.42
CA LEU A 26 10.04 -38.30 -47.38
C LEU A 26 9.00 -37.19 -47.05
N ARG A 27 8.21 -37.36 -46.04
CA ARG A 27 7.43 -36.25 -45.47
C ARG A 27 8.29 -35.56 -44.45
N VAL A 28 8.90 -34.45 -44.87
CA VAL A 28 9.49 -33.47 -43.94
C VAL A 28 8.35 -32.79 -43.22
N THR A 29 8.03 -33.23 -42.02
CA THR A 29 7.19 -32.50 -41.09
C THR A 29 8.03 -31.38 -40.47
N ALA A 30 7.89 -30.15 -41.01
CA ALA A 30 8.38 -28.95 -40.35
C ALA A 30 7.59 -28.75 -39.08
N ALA A 31 8.14 -29.16 -37.95
CA ALA A 31 7.63 -28.77 -36.63
C ALA A 31 7.92 -27.27 -36.46
N ALA A 32 6.95 -26.42 -36.70
CA ALA A 32 7.00 -25.02 -36.31
C ALA A 32 6.96 -24.96 -34.77
N VAL A 33 8.14 -24.82 -34.17
CA VAL A 33 8.24 -24.49 -32.74
C VAL A 33 7.78 -23.05 -32.60
N LEU A 34 6.51 -22.86 -32.23
CA LEU A 34 6.00 -21.60 -31.73
C LEU A 34 6.67 -21.33 -30.38
N ILE A 35 7.79 -20.61 -30.42
CA ILE A 35 8.33 -19.98 -29.21
C ILE A 35 7.35 -18.86 -28.84
N ALA A 36 6.40 -19.18 -27.98
CA ALA A 36 5.62 -18.18 -27.28
C ALA A 36 6.60 -17.41 -26.39
N SER A 37 7.12 -16.31 -26.90
CA SER A 37 7.81 -15.31 -26.08
C SER A 37 6.76 -14.80 -25.09
N ALA A 38 6.74 -15.35 -23.88
CA ALA A 38 6.06 -14.73 -22.76
C ALA A 38 6.80 -13.40 -22.53
N SER A 39 6.32 -12.32 -23.17
CA SER A 39 6.74 -10.99 -22.78
C SER A 39 6.32 -10.86 -21.32
N ALA A 40 7.28 -10.84 -20.41
CA ALA A 40 7.03 -10.46 -19.03
C ALA A 40 6.38 -9.07 -19.11
N GLN A 41 5.07 -9.02 -18.87
CA GLN A 41 4.31 -7.79 -18.90
C GLN A 41 4.90 -6.92 -17.80
N SER A 42 5.55 -5.81 -18.17
CA SER A 42 6.13 -4.88 -17.20
C SER A 42 5.02 -4.46 -16.23
N LYS A 43 5.33 -4.46 -14.93
CA LYS A 43 4.37 -3.99 -13.92
C LYS A 43 3.90 -2.59 -14.31
N PRO A 44 2.60 -2.27 -14.11
CA PRO A 44 2.08 -0.93 -14.38
C PRO A 44 2.88 0.12 -13.62
N ALA A 45 3.17 1.23 -14.28
CA ALA A 45 3.82 2.38 -13.66
C ALA A 45 2.77 3.43 -13.27
N TYR A 46 2.91 4.00 -12.08
CA TYR A 46 2.05 5.04 -11.56
C TYR A 46 2.79 6.39 -11.51
N GLU A 47 2.06 7.47 -11.71
CA GLU A 47 2.46 8.79 -11.25
C GLU A 47 2.10 8.89 -9.77
N VAL A 48 3.00 9.46 -8.97
CA VAL A 48 2.82 9.62 -7.52
C VAL A 48 2.83 11.11 -7.18
N PHE A 49 1.79 11.57 -6.49
CA PHE A 49 1.67 12.94 -6.03
C PHE A 49 1.56 12.96 -4.50
N ALA A 50 2.33 13.84 -3.85
CA ALA A 50 2.10 14.19 -2.45
C ALA A 50 1.23 15.45 -2.41
N ILE A 51 0.19 15.42 -1.62
CA ILE A 51 -0.82 16.46 -1.48
C ILE A 51 -0.85 16.89 -0.02
N ARG A 52 -0.35 18.08 0.29
CA ARG A 52 -0.47 18.67 1.62
C ARG A 52 -1.86 19.26 1.76
N TYR A 53 -2.65 18.73 2.68
CA TYR A 53 -4.01 19.18 2.94
C TYR A 53 -4.15 20.01 4.22
N ALA A 54 -3.12 20.00 5.10
CA ALA A 54 -3.06 20.85 6.28
C ALA A 54 -1.61 21.01 6.77
N THR A 55 -1.43 21.85 7.77
CA THR A 55 -0.19 22.04 8.53
C THR A 55 -0.50 22.01 10.02
N LEU A 56 0.30 21.31 10.82
CA LEU A 56 0.31 21.45 12.28
C LEU A 56 1.53 22.30 12.66
N PRO A 57 1.34 23.57 13.03
CA PRO A 57 2.44 24.46 13.38
C PRO A 57 3.03 24.14 14.76
N ASP A 58 4.30 24.47 14.93
CA ASP A 58 5.05 24.37 16.19
C ASP A 58 5.05 22.96 16.80
N PHE A 59 4.99 21.90 15.99
CA PHE A 59 4.95 20.52 16.49
C PHE A 59 6.29 20.12 17.11
N PRO A 60 6.32 19.46 18.29
CA PRO A 60 7.57 19.04 18.94
C PRO A 60 8.31 17.96 18.14
N VAL A 61 9.50 18.24 17.66
CA VAL A 61 10.28 17.25 16.89
C VAL A 61 10.66 16.03 17.73
N ALA A 62 10.75 16.20 19.06
CA ALA A 62 11.02 15.10 19.98
C ALA A 62 9.89 14.03 20.01
N GLU A 63 8.68 14.37 19.52
CA GLU A 63 7.58 13.41 19.35
C GLU A 63 7.66 12.65 18.00
N LEU A 64 8.53 13.10 17.09
CA LEU A 64 8.71 12.53 15.76
C LEU A 64 10.01 11.73 15.64
N VAL A 65 11.08 12.22 16.27
CA VAL A 65 12.44 11.67 16.14
C VAL A 65 12.96 11.33 17.52
N ALA A 66 13.22 10.08 17.77
CA ALA A 66 13.75 9.65 19.06
C ALA A 66 15.08 10.33 19.40
N GLY A 67 15.17 10.92 20.59
CA GLY A 67 16.36 11.62 21.05
C GLY A 67 16.60 13.01 20.46
N ALA A 68 15.62 13.56 19.73
CA ALA A 68 15.72 14.95 19.27
C ALA A 68 15.64 15.96 20.44
N ASP A 69 16.19 17.16 20.21
CA ASP A 69 16.12 18.26 21.18
C ASP A 69 14.64 18.61 21.48
N PRO A 70 14.21 18.53 22.76
CA PRO A 70 12.84 18.84 23.17
C PRO A 70 12.39 20.28 22.86
N ALA A 71 13.35 21.22 22.75
CA ALA A 71 13.05 22.61 22.41
C ALA A 71 12.76 22.82 20.92
N ARG A 72 13.13 21.87 20.08
CA ARG A 72 12.99 21.97 18.62
C ARG A 72 11.53 21.80 18.21
N LYS A 73 11.06 22.72 17.38
CA LYS A 73 9.71 22.73 16.80
C LYS A 73 9.80 22.71 15.28
N LEU A 74 8.75 22.21 14.64
CA LEU A 74 8.60 22.15 13.19
C LEU A 74 7.13 22.29 12.83
N ASP A 75 6.86 23.04 11.76
CA ASP A 75 5.54 23.03 11.14
C ASP A 75 5.43 21.78 10.28
N ILE A 76 4.72 20.76 10.73
CA ILE A 76 4.63 19.48 10.04
C ILE A 76 3.53 19.51 8.97
N ALA A 77 3.78 18.80 7.87
CA ALA A 77 2.84 18.69 6.77
C ALA A 77 1.90 17.51 6.99
N MET A 78 0.61 17.75 6.91
CA MET A 78 -0.41 16.71 6.86
C MET A 78 -0.65 16.36 5.39
N MET A 79 -0.34 15.12 5.00
CA MET A 79 -0.30 14.71 3.59
C MET A 79 -1.13 13.47 3.32
N ILE A 80 -1.71 13.43 2.13
CA ILE A 80 -2.21 12.22 1.47
C ILE A 80 -1.45 12.05 0.15
N TRP A 81 -1.41 10.84 -0.39
CA TRP A 81 -0.72 10.58 -1.65
C TRP A 81 -1.68 10.03 -2.69
N LEU A 82 -1.64 10.59 -3.91
CA LEU A 82 -2.41 10.08 -5.04
C LEU A 82 -1.48 9.30 -5.98
N LEU A 83 -1.86 8.05 -6.27
CA LEU A 83 -1.25 7.21 -7.29
C LEU A 83 -2.19 7.19 -8.50
N ARG A 84 -1.73 7.67 -9.65
CA ARG A 84 -2.52 7.71 -10.88
C ARG A 84 -1.87 6.89 -11.98
N GLY A 85 -2.57 5.90 -12.46
CA GLY A 85 -2.09 5.01 -13.54
C GLY A 85 -2.95 3.78 -13.71
N ASN A 86 -2.76 3.08 -14.80
CA ASN A 86 -3.45 1.83 -15.10
C ASN A 86 -4.99 1.90 -14.95
N GLY A 87 -5.59 3.03 -15.32
CA GLY A 87 -7.04 3.26 -15.20
C GLY A 87 -7.54 3.43 -13.74
N ARG A 88 -6.66 3.68 -12.78
CA ARG A 88 -6.96 3.84 -11.37
C ARG A 88 -6.48 5.17 -10.82
N ASN A 89 -7.21 5.67 -9.84
CA ASN A 89 -6.77 6.70 -8.90
C ASN A 89 -6.81 6.06 -7.50
N ILE A 90 -5.65 5.88 -6.90
CA ILE A 90 -5.48 5.21 -5.60
C ILE A 90 -4.97 6.25 -4.62
N LEU A 91 -5.60 6.38 -3.48
CA LEU A 91 -5.05 7.17 -2.38
C LEU A 91 -4.26 6.28 -1.41
N VAL A 92 -3.19 6.82 -0.88
CA VAL A 92 -2.55 6.32 0.33
C VAL A 92 -2.85 7.34 1.42
N ASP A 93 -3.50 6.88 2.46
CA ASP A 93 -4.16 7.61 3.53
C ASP A 93 -5.31 8.51 3.05
N SER A 94 -6.21 8.85 3.96
CA SER A 94 -7.44 9.61 3.67
C SER A 94 -7.49 10.97 4.35
N GLY A 95 -6.52 11.25 5.24
CA GLY A 95 -6.50 12.47 6.02
C GLY A 95 -7.62 12.53 7.06
N PHE A 96 -7.85 13.72 7.60
CA PHE A 96 -8.93 14.00 8.54
C PHE A 96 -9.80 15.17 8.08
N TYR A 97 -11.02 15.27 8.66
CA TYR A 97 -11.92 16.40 8.34
C TYR A 97 -12.93 16.72 9.43
N ARG A 98 -13.06 15.87 10.47
CA ARG A 98 -14.06 16.09 11.52
C ARG A 98 -13.68 17.24 12.45
N ASP A 99 -14.68 18.02 12.87
CA ASP A 99 -14.50 19.30 13.56
C ASP A 99 -13.79 19.19 14.91
N HIS A 100 -13.94 18.07 15.63
CA HIS A 100 -13.32 17.91 16.94
C HIS A 100 -11.78 17.93 16.90
N PHE A 101 -11.16 17.46 15.82
CA PHE A 101 -9.70 17.53 15.67
C PHE A 101 -9.15 18.95 15.59
N PHE A 102 -9.94 19.92 15.11
CA PHE A 102 -9.54 21.33 15.09
C PHE A 102 -9.53 21.97 16.47
N SER A 103 -10.26 21.41 17.43
CA SER A 103 -10.23 21.85 18.83
C SER A 103 -9.08 21.20 19.63
N GLU A 104 -8.63 20.02 19.23
CA GLU A 104 -7.57 19.27 19.88
C GLU A 104 -6.18 19.67 19.39
N TRP A 105 -6.08 19.95 18.08
CA TRP A 105 -4.82 20.25 17.43
C TRP A 105 -4.82 21.65 16.82
N LYS A 106 -3.67 22.34 16.88
CA LYS A 106 -3.48 23.54 16.07
C LYS A 106 -3.42 23.13 14.61
N VAL A 107 -4.40 23.51 13.83
CA VAL A 107 -4.45 23.21 12.39
C VAL A 107 -4.43 24.52 11.61
N SER A 108 -3.59 24.62 10.61
CA SER A 108 -3.54 25.73 9.65
C SER A 108 -3.54 25.22 8.22
N ASP A 109 -3.82 26.12 7.26
CA ASP A 109 -3.84 25.82 5.81
C ASP A 109 -4.71 24.61 5.43
N PHE A 110 -5.79 24.37 6.17
CA PHE A 110 -6.62 23.20 5.98
C PHE A 110 -7.47 23.28 4.70
N ILE A 111 -7.40 22.20 3.93
CA ILE A 111 -8.28 21.91 2.81
C ILE A 111 -8.82 20.51 3.03
N LYS A 112 -10.14 20.32 2.98
CA LYS A 112 -10.72 18.98 3.14
C LYS A 112 -10.03 17.98 2.19
N PRO A 113 -9.62 16.78 2.62
CA PRO A 113 -8.85 15.85 1.79
C PRO A 113 -9.50 15.55 0.44
N SER A 114 -10.84 15.44 0.39
CA SER A 114 -11.59 15.27 -0.86
C SER A 114 -11.43 16.44 -1.82
N ASP A 115 -11.34 17.67 -1.30
CA ASP A 115 -11.25 18.90 -2.09
C ASP A 115 -9.80 19.18 -2.52
N ALA A 116 -8.83 18.69 -1.74
CA ALA A 116 -7.40 18.80 -2.04
C ALA A 116 -6.98 18.06 -3.32
N LEU A 117 -7.83 17.19 -3.86
CA LEU A 117 -7.65 16.50 -5.14
C LEU A 117 -7.96 17.37 -6.37
N GLN A 118 -8.73 18.47 -6.18
CA GLN A 118 -9.21 19.31 -7.27
C GLN A 118 -8.10 19.84 -8.19
N PRO A 119 -6.93 20.29 -7.69
CA PRO A 119 -5.84 20.77 -8.54
C PRO A 119 -5.30 19.73 -9.53
N LEU A 120 -5.52 18.45 -9.26
CA LEU A 120 -5.17 17.33 -10.14
C LEU A 120 -6.32 16.89 -11.06
N GLY A 121 -7.47 17.59 -11.01
CA GLY A 121 -8.67 17.27 -11.79
C GLY A 121 -9.36 15.98 -11.37
N VAL A 122 -9.13 15.50 -10.14
CA VAL A 122 -9.69 14.26 -9.61
C VAL A 122 -10.83 14.58 -8.63
N LYS A 123 -11.96 13.91 -8.81
CA LYS A 123 -13.12 14.01 -7.92
C LYS A 123 -13.06 12.86 -6.88
N PRO A 124 -13.68 13.01 -5.70
CA PRO A 124 -13.76 11.93 -4.71
C PRO A 124 -14.32 10.62 -5.29
N ASP A 125 -15.29 10.71 -6.18
CA ASP A 125 -15.92 9.57 -6.85
C ASP A 125 -15.02 8.88 -7.90
N ASP A 126 -13.93 9.51 -8.30
CA ASP A 126 -12.95 8.93 -9.23
C ASP A 126 -11.91 8.07 -8.50
N ILE A 127 -11.89 8.13 -7.15
CA ILE A 127 -10.99 7.31 -6.34
C ILE A 127 -11.50 5.87 -6.32
N THR A 128 -10.64 4.97 -6.78
CA THR A 128 -10.96 3.55 -6.89
C THR A 128 -10.60 2.77 -5.64
N ASP A 129 -9.54 3.18 -4.96
CA ASP A 129 -8.96 2.51 -3.81
C ASP A 129 -8.38 3.54 -2.83
N VAL A 130 -8.45 3.26 -1.54
CA VAL A 130 -7.76 3.98 -0.48
C VAL A 130 -6.97 2.97 0.35
N ILE A 131 -5.68 3.17 0.49
CA ILE A 131 -4.80 2.33 1.29
C ILE A 131 -4.54 3.06 2.61
N ILE A 132 -5.11 2.58 3.70
CA ILE A 132 -4.88 3.13 5.03
C ILE A 132 -3.59 2.51 5.58
N THR A 133 -2.60 3.35 5.85
CA THR A 133 -1.32 2.88 6.36
C THR A 133 -1.42 2.45 7.82
N HIS A 134 -2.25 3.12 8.60
CA HIS A 134 -2.57 2.81 10.00
C HIS A 134 -3.78 3.61 10.49
N MET A 135 -4.28 3.28 11.68
CA MET A 135 -5.55 3.79 12.18
C MET A 135 -5.49 5.12 12.95
N HIS A 136 -4.38 5.87 12.91
CA HIS A 136 -4.39 7.22 13.49
C HIS A 136 -5.37 8.13 12.74
N TRP A 137 -5.98 9.04 13.51
CA TRP A 137 -7.04 9.93 13.05
C TRP A 137 -6.68 10.75 11.79
N ASP A 138 -5.45 11.21 11.69
CA ASP A 138 -4.97 12.03 10.57
C ASP A 138 -4.66 11.23 9.29
N HIS A 139 -4.79 9.91 9.35
CA HIS A 139 -4.66 9.00 8.21
C HIS A 139 -5.99 8.32 7.85
N ALA A 140 -6.84 8.03 8.84
CA ALA A 140 -8.01 7.18 8.67
C ALA A 140 -9.36 7.92 8.66
N ASP A 141 -9.48 9.11 9.28
CA ASP A 141 -10.76 9.80 9.49
C ASP A 141 -11.51 10.09 8.17
N GLY A 142 -10.77 10.37 7.08
CA GLY A 142 -11.38 10.69 5.79
C GLY A 142 -11.85 9.50 4.95
N MET A 143 -11.85 8.26 5.45
CA MET A 143 -12.21 7.06 4.65
C MET A 143 -13.60 7.15 4.02
N ASP A 144 -14.57 7.75 4.70
CA ASP A 144 -15.95 7.88 4.26
C ASP A 144 -16.18 9.01 3.25
N LEU A 145 -15.17 9.83 2.96
CA LEU A 145 -15.22 10.84 1.89
C LEU A 145 -15.17 10.20 0.48
N PHE A 146 -14.70 8.95 0.36
CA PHE A 146 -14.45 8.27 -0.91
C PHE A 146 -15.44 7.12 -1.10
N LEU A 147 -16.69 7.46 -1.41
CA LEU A 147 -17.84 6.54 -1.36
C LEU A 147 -17.70 5.31 -2.28
N LYS A 148 -16.98 5.43 -3.39
CA LYS A 148 -16.80 4.35 -4.37
C LYS A 148 -15.53 3.54 -4.18
N ALA A 149 -14.63 4.00 -3.30
CA ALA A 149 -13.35 3.38 -3.09
C ALA A 149 -13.44 2.08 -2.30
N ARG A 150 -12.59 1.12 -2.64
CA ARG A 150 -12.24 0.02 -1.77
C ARG A 150 -11.18 0.47 -0.77
N ILE A 151 -11.37 0.18 0.50
CA ILE A 151 -10.42 0.51 1.56
C ILE A 151 -9.51 -0.68 1.81
N TRP A 152 -8.19 -0.47 1.80
CA TRP A 152 -7.20 -1.50 2.07
C TRP A 152 -6.49 -1.19 3.38
N ILE A 153 -6.41 -2.17 4.28
CA ILE A 153 -5.75 -2.04 5.58
C ILE A 153 -5.16 -3.38 5.99
N GLN A 154 -4.12 -3.38 6.81
CA GLN A 154 -3.61 -4.61 7.41
C GLN A 154 -4.71 -5.30 8.24
N LYS A 155 -4.87 -6.58 8.02
CA LYS A 155 -5.85 -7.42 8.71
C LYS A 155 -5.68 -7.34 10.24
N ASP A 156 -4.44 -7.41 10.69
CA ASP A 156 -4.13 -7.37 12.12
C ASP A 156 -4.41 -5.99 12.74
N GLU A 157 -4.25 -4.91 11.97
CA GLU A 157 -4.58 -3.54 12.40
C GLU A 157 -6.09 -3.42 12.66
N LEU A 158 -6.93 -3.83 11.69
CA LEU A 158 -8.38 -3.85 11.85
C LEU A 158 -8.80 -4.73 13.04
N GLN A 159 -8.27 -5.96 13.13
CA GLN A 159 -8.68 -6.91 14.16
C GLN A 159 -8.35 -6.40 15.56
N TYR A 160 -7.16 -5.83 15.73
CA TYR A 160 -6.72 -5.30 17.02
C TYR A 160 -7.56 -4.10 17.46
N TYR A 161 -7.72 -3.10 16.59
CA TYR A 161 -8.47 -1.88 16.95
C TYR A 161 -9.99 -2.08 16.93
N ALA A 162 -10.54 -3.08 16.27
CA ALA A 162 -11.93 -3.44 16.39
C ALA A 162 -12.28 -4.22 17.68
N GLY A 163 -11.27 -4.65 18.45
CA GLY A 163 -11.52 -5.51 19.61
C GLY A 163 -10.55 -5.33 20.78
N GLU A 164 -9.38 -5.98 20.70
CA GLU A 164 -8.46 -6.16 21.84
C GLU A 164 -7.95 -4.82 22.40
N ALA A 165 -7.67 -3.83 21.55
CA ALA A 165 -7.17 -2.53 21.95
C ALA A 165 -8.02 -1.86 23.04
N TRP A 166 -9.33 -2.06 23.01
CA TRP A 166 -10.29 -1.41 23.91
C TRP A 166 -10.50 -2.16 25.25
N GLN A 167 -9.81 -3.26 25.45
CA GLN A 167 -9.81 -3.99 26.73
C GLN A 167 -8.88 -3.35 27.76
N SER A 168 -7.96 -2.47 27.34
CA SER A 168 -7.13 -1.64 28.20
C SER A 168 -7.84 -0.33 28.54
N LYS A 169 -7.48 0.26 29.69
CA LYS A 169 -7.89 1.63 30.06
C LYS A 169 -6.88 2.68 29.58
N ASP A 170 -5.81 2.26 28.97
CA ASP A 170 -4.78 3.15 28.45
C ASP A 170 -5.29 3.88 27.20
N THR A 171 -4.68 5.02 26.91
CA THR A 171 -4.97 5.75 25.67
C THR A 171 -4.54 4.91 24.46
N HIS A 172 -5.30 5.00 23.40
CA HIS A 172 -5.05 4.25 22.17
C HIS A 172 -4.22 5.06 21.16
N GLY A 173 -3.36 5.96 21.66
CA GLY A 173 -2.31 6.59 20.86
C GLY A 173 -2.77 7.34 19.60
N GLY A 174 -3.88 8.09 19.64
CA GLY A 174 -4.39 8.84 18.48
C GLY A 174 -5.36 8.04 17.61
N ILE A 175 -5.83 6.88 18.08
CA ILE A 175 -6.90 6.12 17.43
C ILE A 175 -8.26 6.71 17.83
N ASP A 176 -9.03 7.19 16.87
CA ASP A 176 -10.39 7.65 17.10
C ASP A 176 -11.37 6.47 17.04
N PRO A 177 -12.24 6.28 18.07
CA PRO A 177 -13.24 5.20 18.06
C PRO A 177 -14.22 5.29 16.89
N ASP A 178 -14.59 6.49 16.44
CA ASP A 178 -15.53 6.67 15.35
C ASP A 178 -14.92 6.25 14.00
N ASP A 179 -13.60 6.38 13.85
CA ASP A 179 -12.88 5.88 12.67
C ASP A 179 -12.86 4.35 12.64
N VAL A 180 -12.68 3.73 13.80
CA VAL A 180 -12.78 2.26 13.93
C VAL A 180 -14.18 1.78 13.58
N LEU A 181 -15.22 2.43 14.10
CA LEU A 181 -16.61 2.09 13.79
C LEU A 181 -16.92 2.31 12.31
N THR A 182 -16.39 3.37 11.69
CA THR A 182 -16.50 3.63 10.26
C THR A 182 -15.86 2.50 9.45
N LEU A 183 -14.63 2.08 9.80
CA LEU A 183 -13.95 0.99 9.11
C LEU A 183 -14.69 -0.34 9.25
N VAL A 184 -15.21 -0.66 10.44
CA VAL A 184 -16.02 -1.87 10.67
C VAL A 184 -17.29 -1.85 9.83
N ARG A 185 -17.98 -0.70 9.75
CA ARG A 185 -19.17 -0.53 8.90
C ARG A 185 -18.82 -0.75 7.43
N LEU A 186 -17.76 -0.12 6.92
CA LEU A 186 -17.29 -0.31 5.54
C LEU A 186 -16.93 -1.78 5.26
N ASN A 187 -16.39 -2.50 6.25
CA ASN A 187 -16.10 -3.91 6.13
C ASN A 187 -17.38 -4.75 5.99
N THR A 188 -18.44 -4.44 6.75
CA THR A 188 -19.73 -5.14 6.63
C THR A 188 -20.45 -4.84 5.32
N GLU A 189 -20.13 -3.72 4.68
CA GLU A 189 -20.59 -3.37 3.33
C GLU A 189 -19.78 -4.04 2.20
N GLY A 190 -18.77 -4.84 2.52
CA GLY A 190 -17.89 -5.51 1.54
C GLY A 190 -16.88 -4.58 0.87
N ARG A 191 -16.66 -3.39 1.40
CA ARG A 191 -15.79 -2.35 0.85
C ARG A 191 -14.36 -2.42 1.36
N VAL A 192 -14.03 -3.29 2.31
CA VAL A 192 -12.67 -3.42 2.86
C VAL A 192 -11.95 -4.59 2.21
N GLY A 193 -10.70 -4.37 1.80
CA GLY A 193 -9.72 -5.37 1.42
C GLY A 193 -8.71 -5.56 2.55
N LEU A 194 -8.61 -6.77 3.07
CA LEU A 194 -7.65 -7.08 4.12
C LEU A 194 -6.29 -7.43 3.50
N VAL A 195 -5.26 -6.72 3.92
CA VAL A 195 -3.86 -7.04 3.59
C VAL A 195 -3.37 -8.03 4.66
N ASP A 196 -3.04 -9.24 4.26
CA ASP A 196 -2.64 -10.29 5.21
C ASP A 196 -1.11 -10.43 5.26
N GLY A 197 -0.50 -9.59 6.09
CA GLY A 197 0.93 -9.60 6.36
C GLY A 197 1.78 -8.80 5.36
N ASP A 198 3.02 -9.22 5.26
CA ASP A 198 4.10 -8.45 4.64
C ASP A 198 4.28 -8.71 3.15
N GLY A 199 4.69 -7.66 2.39
CA GLY A 199 5.06 -7.78 0.98
C GLY A 199 3.90 -8.15 0.06
N GLN A 200 2.67 -7.77 0.39
CA GLN A 200 1.47 -8.09 -0.37
C GLN A 200 1.26 -7.11 -1.53
N GLU A 201 1.37 -7.58 -2.76
CA GLU A 201 0.98 -6.82 -3.95
C GLU A 201 -0.56 -6.85 -4.06
N ILE A 202 -1.23 -5.81 -3.54
CA ILE A 202 -2.69 -5.72 -3.47
C ILE A 202 -3.34 -5.24 -4.77
N ILE A 203 -2.60 -4.47 -5.54
CA ILE A 203 -2.94 -3.97 -6.87
C ILE A 203 -1.66 -4.10 -7.70
N PRO A 204 -1.72 -4.53 -8.98
CA PRO A 204 -0.52 -4.65 -9.80
C PRO A 204 0.35 -3.39 -9.78
N GLY A 205 1.59 -3.50 -9.31
CA GLY A 205 2.53 -2.40 -9.14
C GLY A 205 2.41 -1.63 -7.81
N VAL A 206 1.51 -2.04 -6.91
CA VAL A 206 1.35 -1.42 -5.56
C VAL A 206 1.43 -2.52 -4.50
N THR A 207 2.44 -2.45 -3.66
CA THR A 207 2.75 -3.47 -2.65
C THR A 207 2.73 -2.86 -1.25
N CYS A 208 2.00 -3.49 -0.34
CA CYS A 208 1.98 -3.13 1.07
C CYS A 208 3.01 -3.96 1.84
N TYR A 209 3.78 -3.30 2.69
CA TYR A 209 4.80 -3.91 3.54
C TYR A 209 4.46 -3.64 5.01
N THR A 210 4.70 -4.60 5.88
CA THR A 210 4.57 -4.37 7.34
C THR A 210 5.55 -3.31 7.79
N GLY A 211 5.06 -2.36 8.56
CA GLY A 211 5.82 -1.23 9.06
C GLY A 211 6.61 -1.52 10.33
N GLY A 212 7.10 -0.46 10.92
CA GLY A 212 7.93 -0.50 12.13
C GLY A 212 7.14 -0.41 13.44
N ARG A 213 5.90 -0.89 13.46
CA ARG A 213 5.04 -0.87 14.65
C ARG A 213 4.84 0.54 15.24
N HIS A 214 4.59 1.49 14.37
CA HIS A 214 4.08 2.80 14.77
C HIS A 214 2.72 2.65 15.47
N THR A 215 1.81 1.91 14.86
CA THR A 215 0.62 1.31 15.49
C THR A 215 0.77 -0.21 15.56
N TYR A 216 -0.27 -0.93 15.94
CA TYR A 216 -0.22 -2.38 16.15
C TYR A 216 0.32 -3.13 14.92
N ALA A 217 -0.21 -2.81 13.74
CA ALA A 217 0.21 -3.40 12.46
C ALA A 217 0.27 -2.36 11.34
N SER A 218 0.92 -1.21 11.60
CA SER A 218 1.15 -0.18 10.59
C SER A 218 1.85 -0.74 9.35
N GLN A 219 1.54 -0.17 8.18
CA GLN A 219 2.15 -0.55 6.90
C GLN A 219 2.73 0.66 6.17
N TYR A 220 3.61 0.40 5.21
CA TYR A 220 4.08 1.37 4.23
C TYR A 220 3.91 0.81 2.81
N VAL A 221 3.95 1.67 1.80
CA VAL A 221 3.54 1.30 0.45
C VAL A 221 4.70 1.48 -0.54
N GLY A 222 5.03 0.43 -1.27
CA GLY A 222 5.93 0.48 -2.42
C GLY A 222 5.11 0.62 -3.71
N VAL A 223 5.46 1.61 -4.53
CA VAL A 223 4.76 1.94 -5.78
C VAL A 223 5.72 1.86 -6.95
N ASN A 224 5.38 1.07 -7.96
CA ASN A 224 6.15 1.01 -9.19
C ASN A 224 5.89 2.27 -10.04
N THR A 225 6.94 3.00 -10.36
CA THR A 225 6.91 4.21 -11.20
C THR A 225 7.87 4.10 -12.38
N ALA A 226 7.82 5.04 -13.31
CA ALA A 226 8.78 5.11 -14.41
C ALA A 226 10.23 5.35 -13.90
N ALA A 227 10.40 5.95 -12.73
CA ALA A 227 11.70 6.18 -12.08
C ALA A 227 12.15 4.99 -11.20
N GLY A 228 11.37 3.90 -11.15
CA GLY A 228 11.56 2.75 -10.27
C GLY A 228 10.62 2.80 -9.06
N THR A 229 10.90 2.01 -8.03
CA THR A 229 10.01 1.92 -6.86
C THR A 229 10.13 3.17 -5.98
N VAL A 230 9.02 3.86 -5.80
CA VAL A 230 8.80 4.87 -4.75
C VAL A 230 8.31 4.17 -3.50
N VAL A 231 8.80 4.55 -2.33
CA VAL A 231 8.33 4.07 -1.02
C VAL A 231 7.65 5.23 -0.30
N LEU A 232 6.36 5.08 -0.04
CA LEU A 232 5.58 5.98 0.82
C LEU A 232 5.62 5.40 2.23
N ALA A 233 6.49 5.98 3.06
CA ALA A 233 6.80 5.45 4.39
C ALA A 233 5.68 5.73 5.40
N SER A 234 4.87 6.76 5.16
CA SER A 234 3.91 7.28 6.14
C SER A 234 4.60 7.43 7.51
N ASP A 235 3.95 7.12 8.60
CA ASP A 235 4.47 7.32 9.94
C ASP A 235 5.49 6.28 10.41
N ASN A 236 5.83 5.33 9.55
CA ASN A 236 7.00 4.49 9.80
C ASN A 236 8.32 5.28 9.64
N MET A 237 8.23 6.50 9.08
CA MET A 237 9.28 7.50 8.97
C MET A 237 8.61 8.88 8.93
N TYR A 238 8.60 9.62 10.03
CA TYR A 238 7.98 10.93 10.11
C TYR A 238 8.71 12.00 9.28
N LEU A 239 10.04 12.04 9.46
CA LEU A 239 10.93 13.02 8.82
C LEU A 239 12.07 12.31 8.10
N TYR A 240 12.65 12.94 7.08
CA TYR A 240 13.89 12.46 6.45
C TYR A 240 15.00 12.21 7.46
N GLU A 241 15.01 12.98 8.55
CA GLU A 241 15.98 12.86 9.64
C GLU A 241 16.00 11.46 10.26
N ASN A 242 14.84 10.77 10.37
CA ASN A 242 14.79 9.40 10.88
C ASN A 242 15.68 8.47 10.04
N LEU A 243 15.59 8.57 8.72
CA LEU A 243 16.35 7.74 7.78
C LEU A 243 17.82 8.18 7.67
N GLU A 244 18.07 9.50 7.64
CA GLU A 244 19.41 10.08 7.49
C GLU A 244 20.30 9.78 8.68
N LYS A 245 19.75 9.88 9.89
CA LYS A 245 20.45 9.57 11.15
C LYS A 245 20.33 8.12 11.58
N HIS A 246 19.48 7.33 10.89
CA HIS A 246 19.12 5.97 11.27
C HIS A 246 18.68 5.89 12.74
N VAL A 247 17.72 6.74 13.09
CA VAL A 247 17.09 6.76 14.42
C VAL A 247 15.61 6.41 14.29
N PRO A 248 15.02 5.72 15.28
CA PRO A 248 13.62 5.37 15.19
C PRO A 248 12.73 6.61 15.30
N ILE A 249 11.49 6.46 14.84
CA ILE A 249 10.43 7.41 15.19
C ILE A 249 10.22 7.38 16.71
N ALA A 250 9.83 8.51 17.30
CA ALA A 250 9.63 8.58 18.74
C ALA A 250 8.37 7.80 19.19
N ALA A 251 7.29 7.89 18.43
CA ALA A 251 6.04 7.17 18.68
C ALA A 251 6.05 5.79 18.00
N THR A 252 6.68 4.80 18.61
CA THR A 252 6.68 3.41 18.13
C THR A 252 6.55 2.41 19.27
N LEU A 253 5.83 1.32 19.02
CA LEU A 253 5.71 0.18 19.95
C LEU A 253 6.97 -0.69 19.97
N ASP A 254 7.84 -0.60 18.94
CA ASP A 254 9.07 -1.38 18.81
C ASP A 254 10.11 -0.62 17.97
N ALA A 255 11.02 0.09 18.66
CA ALA A 255 12.08 0.86 18.02
C ALA A 255 13.00 0.03 17.12
N ALA A 256 13.32 -1.21 17.51
CA ALA A 256 14.16 -2.09 16.70
C ALA A 256 13.43 -2.54 15.42
N SER A 257 12.13 -2.78 15.49
CA SER A 257 11.31 -3.06 14.32
C SER A 257 11.25 -1.86 13.37
N ASN A 258 11.14 -0.65 13.92
CA ASN A 258 11.14 0.58 13.11
C ASN A 258 12.46 0.76 12.33
N LEU A 259 13.61 0.55 12.98
CA LEU A 259 14.91 0.60 12.30
C LEU A 259 15.03 -0.45 11.19
N ARG A 260 14.57 -1.67 11.43
CA ARG A 260 14.53 -2.72 10.39
C ARG A 260 13.64 -2.32 9.20
N ALA A 261 12.50 -1.67 9.47
CA ALA A 261 11.63 -1.17 8.41
C ALA A 261 12.33 -0.09 7.57
N GLN A 262 13.06 0.85 8.21
CA GLN A 262 13.85 1.87 7.50
C GLN A 262 14.93 1.24 6.62
N ASP A 263 15.66 0.22 7.11
CA ASP A 263 16.66 -0.49 6.31
C ASP A 263 16.04 -1.21 5.12
N ARG A 264 14.87 -1.81 5.31
CA ARG A 264 14.13 -2.45 4.24
C ARG A 264 13.62 -1.46 3.20
N MET A 265 13.15 -0.28 3.60
CA MET A 265 12.75 0.78 2.66
C MET A 265 13.90 1.15 1.73
N LYS A 266 15.15 1.22 2.23
CA LYS A 266 16.35 1.46 1.42
C LYS A 266 16.63 0.34 0.40
N GLN A 267 16.26 -0.90 0.71
CA GLN A 267 16.42 -2.05 -0.20
C GLN A 267 15.33 -2.09 -1.27
N ILE A 268 14.12 -1.62 -0.95
CA ILE A 268 12.95 -1.65 -1.85
C ILE A 268 12.98 -0.47 -2.81
N ALA A 269 13.31 0.73 -2.32
CA ALA A 269 13.32 1.94 -3.12
C ALA A 269 14.39 1.86 -4.21
N ALA A 270 14.05 2.28 -5.43
CA ALA A 270 15.01 2.38 -6.53
C ALA A 270 16.14 3.38 -6.23
N ASN A 271 15.85 4.38 -5.40
CA ASN A 271 16.77 5.41 -4.94
C ASN A 271 16.31 5.90 -3.55
N PRO A 272 17.21 6.13 -2.57
CA PRO A 272 16.84 6.66 -1.26
C PRO A 272 16.05 7.98 -1.31
N LYS A 273 16.24 8.80 -2.35
CA LYS A 273 15.47 10.02 -2.57
C LYS A 273 13.97 9.77 -2.85
N LEU A 274 13.62 8.54 -3.23
CA LEU A 274 12.25 8.10 -3.49
C LEU A 274 11.60 7.44 -2.26
N ILE A 275 12.20 7.54 -1.08
CA ILE A 275 11.57 7.19 0.19
C ILE A 275 10.98 8.49 0.76
N VAL A 276 9.65 8.52 0.89
CA VAL A 276 8.88 9.72 1.24
C VAL A 276 8.32 9.58 2.64
N PRO A 277 8.67 10.48 3.56
CA PRO A 277 8.19 10.47 4.94
C PRO A 277 6.74 10.93 5.07
N GLY A 278 6.12 10.64 6.23
CA GLY A 278 4.73 10.97 6.53
C GLY A 278 4.45 12.46 6.69
N HIS A 279 5.34 13.18 7.40
CA HIS A 279 5.00 14.54 7.88
C HIS A 279 6.07 15.60 7.59
N ASP A 280 7.15 15.28 6.85
CA ASP A 280 8.23 16.23 6.59
C ASP A 280 7.80 17.30 5.59
N PRO A 281 7.77 18.60 5.98
CA PRO A 281 7.43 19.67 5.05
C PRO A 281 8.42 19.80 3.89
N ALA A 282 9.64 19.27 4.04
CA ALA A 282 10.62 19.26 2.96
C ALA A 282 10.17 18.45 1.73
N VAL A 283 9.18 17.55 1.86
CA VAL A 283 8.57 16.88 0.70
C VAL A 283 8.07 17.90 -0.31
N MET A 284 7.42 18.97 0.15
CA MET A 284 6.86 20.02 -0.71
C MET A 284 7.92 20.84 -1.47
N THR A 285 9.19 20.76 -1.09
CA THR A 285 10.29 21.50 -1.73
C THR A 285 11.31 20.61 -2.43
N LYS A 286 11.36 19.31 -2.08
CA LYS A 286 12.29 18.35 -2.70
C LYS A 286 11.81 17.85 -4.07
N PHE A 287 10.52 17.97 -4.36
CA PHE A 287 9.92 17.47 -5.59
C PHE A 287 9.29 18.60 -6.43
N PRO A 288 9.16 18.41 -7.75
CA PRO A 288 8.56 19.42 -8.63
C PRO A 288 7.12 19.78 -8.21
N LEU A 289 6.88 21.08 -8.03
CA LEU A 289 5.56 21.61 -7.75
C LEU A 289 4.65 21.47 -8.98
N VAL A 290 3.45 20.92 -8.78
CA VAL A 290 2.42 20.78 -9.82
C VAL A 290 1.31 21.80 -9.64
N ALA A 291 0.92 22.04 -8.39
CA ALA A 291 -0.06 23.04 -7.99
C ALA A 291 0.21 23.46 -6.54
N PRO A 292 -0.38 24.53 -6.03
CA PRO A 292 -0.24 24.89 -4.62
C PRO A 292 -0.55 23.69 -3.71
N GLY A 293 0.40 23.34 -2.84
CA GLY A 293 0.29 22.18 -1.95
C GLY A 293 0.42 20.80 -2.60
N VAL A 294 0.75 20.71 -3.90
CA VAL A 294 0.86 19.44 -4.63
C VAL A 294 2.20 19.33 -5.33
N VAL A 295 2.96 18.28 -5.04
CA VAL A 295 4.21 17.95 -5.72
C VAL A 295 4.14 16.56 -6.36
N ARG A 296 4.89 16.36 -7.45
CA ARG A 296 5.01 15.08 -8.14
C ARG A 296 6.30 14.39 -7.72
N ILE A 297 6.17 13.20 -7.15
CA ILE A 297 7.29 12.35 -6.74
C ILE A 297 7.76 11.54 -7.95
N GLN A 298 9.05 11.65 -8.29
CA GLN A 298 9.67 10.97 -9.45
C GLN A 298 10.94 10.25 -9.07
#